data_7b1f9565be2b35c9303ce0c1eec3f1d4
#
_entry.id   7b1f9565be2b35c9303ce0c1eec3f1d4
#
_cell.length_a   1.000
_cell.length_b   1.000
_cell.length_c   1.000
_cell.angle_alpha   90.00
_cell.angle_beta   90.00
_cell.angle_gamma   90.00
#
_symmetry.space_group_name_H-M   'P 1'
#
loop_
_entity.id
_entity.type
_entity.pdbx_description
1 polymer ?
#
loop_
_entity_poly.entity_id
_entity_poly.type
_entity_poly.pdbx_seq_one_letter_code
_entity_poly.pdbx_strand_id
1 'polypeptide(L)'
;MEPTYIPDDDTLPPVLSITTTKPAYVSAEDHWRLEDYVKDDFAGVLIPNSAIQRRIKDLAVRVNDDYKDKRPHFIWVADGAWPFFRDFKEKYRAIAGNGFSERLARVKSYDGTSSTGERKFLDVNFSDVAGKDVVLFEDIIDTGGTMKDVLAYLRQHGPASVKVATLLDKRVEKTSPVRADYALFSIPDEFVVGYGLDFNDSCRDLDDIYVLSQQGQRRLA
;
A
#
# COMPACT_ATOMS: atom_id res chain seq x y z
N MET A 1 22.08 5.96 5.71
CA MET A 1 21.97 4.91 6.75
C MET A 1 21.22 3.77 6.08
N GLU A 2 21.77 2.57 6.06
CA GLU A 2 21.05 1.44 5.47
C GLU A 2 19.79 1.16 6.29
N PRO A 3 18.68 0.73 5.66
CA PRO A 3 17.47 0.36 6.37
C PRO A 3 17.77 -0.78 7.33
N THR A 4 17.39 -0.62 8.58
CA THR A 4 17.59 -1.63 9.62
C THR A 4 16.50 -2.69 9.49
N TYR A 5 16.94 -3.91 9.23
CA TYR A 5 16.09 -5.09 9.19
C TYR A 5 15.69 -5.51 10.61
N ILE A 6 14.40 -5.60 10.88
CA ILE A 6 13.87 -6.21 12.10
C ILE A 6 13.14 -7.48 11.67
N PRO A 7 13.63 -8.67 12.01
CA PRO A 7 12.91 -9.91 11.74
C PRO A 7 11.65 -9.94 12.62
N ASP A 8 10.48 -9.91 11.97
CA ASP A 8 9.24 -10.31 12.62
C ASP A 8 9.08 -11.82 12.44
N ASP A 9 8.61 -12.48 13.50
CA ASP A 9 8.21 -13.88 13.59
C ASP A 9 8.58 -14.78 12.39
N ASP A 10 9.22 -15.91 12.64
CA ASP A 10 9.87 -16.85 11.70
C ASP A 10 9.00 -17.32 10.48
N THR A 11 7.77 -16.85 10.36
CA THR A 11 6.82 -17.28 9.32
C THR A 11 6.55 -16.26 8.20
N LEU A 12 6.96 -14.99 8.38
CA LEU A 12 6.74 -13.93 7.38
C LEU A 12 8.08 -13.46 6.80
N PRO A 13 8.14 -13.11 5.49
CA PRO A 13 9.33 -12.45 4.98
C PRO A 13 9.50 -11.16 5.77
N PRO A 14 10.73 -10.85 6.16
CA PRO A 14 11.01 -9.74 7.03
C PRO A 14 10.49 -8.43 6.45
N VAL A 15 9.73 -7.71 7.26
CA VAL A 15 9.30 -6.34 6.93
C VAL A 15 10.52 -5.44 7.01
N LEU A 16 10.81 -4.70 5.93
CA LEU A 16 11.89 -3.74 5.95
C LEU A 16 11.47 -2.52 6.78
N SER A 17 12.05 -2.37 7.96
CA SER A 17 11.79 -1.23 8.82
C SER A 17 12.63 -0.03 8.41
N ILE A 18 11.99 1.07 8.01
CA ILE A 18 12.65 2.33 7.71
C ILE A 18 12.75 3.14 9.00
N THR A 19 13.95 3.23 9.55
CA THR A 19 14.20 3.90 10.85
C THR A 19 14.74 5.32 10.71
N THR A 20 15.09 5.75 9.50
CA THR A 20 15.69 7.07 9.29
C THR A 20 14.65 8.19 9.38
N THR A 21 14.97 9.21 10.16
CA THR A 21 14.24 10.49 10.22
C THR A 21 14.84 11.53 9.27
N LYS A 22 15.92 11.19 8.56
CA LYS A 22 16.53 12.04 7.53
C LYS A 22 16.41 11.33 6.19
N PRO A 23 15.45 11.72 5.36
CA PRO A 23 15.30 11.19 4.00
C PRO A 23 16.58 11.39 3.19
N ALA A 24 16.86 10.48 2.28
CA ALA A 24 17.95 10.65 1.32
C ALA A 24 17.69 11.89 0.45
N TYR A 25 18.77 12.51 -0.04
CA TYR A 25 18.65 13.66 -0.92
C TYR A 25 18.01 13.26 -2.25
N VAL A 26 17.05 14.04 -2.75
CA VAL A 26 16.52 13.84 -4.12
C VAL A 26 17.69 13.97 -5.10
N SER A 27 17.92 12.94 -5.92
CA SER A 27 19.03 12.96 -6.87
C SER A 27 18.75 13.94 -8.01
N ALA A 28 19.82 14.48 -8.60
CA ALA A 28 19.68 15.38 -9.76
C ALA A 28 19.07 14.69 -10.99
N GLU A 29 19.10 13.34 -11.02
CA GLU A 29 18.55 12.52 -12.11
C GLU A 29 17.02 12.45 -12.07
N ASP A 30 16.41 12.69 -10.91
CA ASP A 30 14.94 12.72 -10.74
C ASP A 30 14.34 14.11 -11.05
N HIS A 31 15.14 15.09 -11.39
CA HIS A 31 14.73 16.48 -11.55
C HIS A 31 13.68 16.71 -12.65
N TRP A 32 13.72 15.96 -13.73
CA TRP A 32 12.79 16.15 -14.85
C TRP A 32 11.34 15.72 -14.51
N ARG A 33 11.16 14.84 -13.54
CA ARG A 33 9.83 14.40 -13.06
C ARG A 33 9.26 15.30 -11.97
N LEU A 34 10.09 16.20 -11.43
CA LEU A 34 9.70 17.17 -10.40
C LEU A 34 9.45 18.58 -10.98
N GLU A 35 9.32 18.71 -12.31
CA GLU A 35 9.12 20.03 -12.96
C GLU A 35 7.90 20.78 -12.42
N ASP A 36 6.84 20.06 -12.04
CA ASP A 36 5.62 20.61 -11.46
C ASP A 36 5.70 20.83 -9.94
N TYR A 37 6.79 20.37 -9.30
CA TYR A 37 7.00 20.43 -7.86
C TYR A 37 8.23 21.26 -7.52
N VAL A 38 8.13 22.07 -6.46
CA VAL A 38 9.29 22.78 -5.93
C VAL A 38 10.10 21.83 -5.06
N LYS A 39 11.43 21.84 -5.19
CA LYS A 39 12.33 20.96 -4.42
C LYS A 39 12.05 20.97 -2.92
N ASP A 40 11.69 22.14 -2.38
CA ASP A 40 11.41 22.34 -0.96
C ASP A 40 10.05 21.76 -0.51
N ASP A 41 9.22 21.27 -1.45
CA ASP A 41 7.99 20.55 -1.12
C ASP A 41 8.29 19.22 -0.46
N PHE A 42 9.46 18.65 -0.69
CA PHE A 42 9.86 17.36 -0.16
C PHE A 42 11.01 17.50 0.85
N ALA A 43 10.89 16.79 1.95
CA ALA A 43 12.02 16.63 2.88
C ALA A 43 13.06 15.63 2.34
N GLY A 44 12.69 14.79 1.37
CA GLY A 44 13.56 13.87 0.64
C GLY A 44 12.89 12.56 0.28
N VAL A 45 13.62 11.68 -0.42
CA VAL A 45 13.19 10.32 -0.74
C VAL A 45 13.22 9.45 0.50
N LEU A 46 12.09 8.85 0.86
CA LEU A 46 12.01 7.86 1.94
C LEU A 46 12.31 6.45 1.42
N ILE A 47 11.72 6.08 0.28
CA ILE A 47 11.88 4.76 -0.32
C ILE A 47 12.06 4.93 -1.83
N PRO A 48 13.24 4.59 -2.38
CA PRO A 48 13.46 4.66 -3.83
C PRO A 48 12.72 3.53 -4.55
N ASN A 49 12.29 3.79 -5.79
CA ASN A 49 11.55 2.83 -6.62
C ASN A 49 12.29 1.50 -6.76
N SER A 50 13.61 1.52 -6.86
CA SER A 50 14.42 0.30 -6.95
C SER A 50 14.23 -0.64 -5.74
N ALA A 51 14.04 -0.09 -4.53
CA ALA A 51 13.73 -0.87 -3.33
C ALA A 51 12.29 -1.39 -3.38
N ILE A 52 11.33 -0.55 -3.83
CA ILE A 52 9.92 -0.95 -4.02
C ILE A 52 9.85 -2.15 -4.96
N GLN A 53 10.47 -2.05 -6.15
CA GLN A 53 10.43 -3.09 -7.17
C GLN A 53 11.03 -4.42 -6.69
N ARG A 54 12.10 -4.36 -5.87
CA ARG A 54 12.70 -5.56 -5.27
C ARG A 54 11.73 -6.24 -4.31
N ARG A 55 11.14 -5.49 -3.40
CA ARG A 55 10.20 -6.02 -2.41
C ARG A 55 8.92 -6.58 -3.05
N ILE A 56 8.43 -5.94 -4.12
CA ILE A 56 7.29 -6.47 -4.87
C ILE A 56 7.63 -7.80 -5.54
N LYS A 57 8.86 -7.97 -6.05
CA LYS A 57 9.31 -9.25 -6.58
C LYS A 57 9.32 -10.34 -5.51
N ASP A 58 9.83 -10.03 -4.30
CA ASP A 58 9.85 -10.97 -3.18
C ASP A 58 8.42 -11.34 -2.76
N LEU A 59 7.51 -10.36 -2.70
CA LEU A 59 6.09 -10.60 -2.44
C LEU A 59 5.47 -11.54 -3.49
N ALA A 60 5.76 -11.33 -4.78
CA ALA A 60 5.19 -12.15 -5.84
C ALA A 60 5.63 -13.63 -5.71
N VAL A 61 6.89 -13.87 -5.36
CA VAL A 61 7.38 -15.24 -5.05
C VAL A 61 6.64 -15.81 -3.85
N ARG A 62 6.56 -15.06 -2.76
CA ARG A 62 5.91 -15.51 -1.52
C ARG A 62 4.44 -15.83 -1.72
N VAL A 63 3.69 -14.95 -2.40
CA VAL A 63 2.26 -15.20 -2.69
C VAL A 63 2.10 -16.41 -3.60
N ASN A 64 3.00 -16.61 -4.57
CA ASN A 64 2.96 -17.81 -5.39
C ASN A 64 3.15 -19.11 -4.55
N ASP A 65 4.07 -19.09 -3.61
CA ASP A 65 4.32 -20.25 -2.74
C ASP A 65 3.14 -20.53 -1.79
N ASP A 66 2.57 -19.47 -1.19
CA ASP A 66 1.44 -19.57 -0.26
C ASP A 66 0.14 -20.02 -0.97
N TYR A 67 0.01 -19.75 -2.26
CA TYR A 67 -1.17 -20.09 -3.07
C TYR A 67 -0.86 -21.15 -4.13
N LYS A 68 0.21 -21.94 -3.94
CA LYS A 68 0.53 -23.04 -4.81
C LYS A 68 -0.68 -23.98 -4.92
N ASP A 69 -1.02 -24.37 -6.13
CA ASP A 69 -2.18 -25.20 -6.46
C ASP A 69 -3.56 -24.57 -6.16
N LYS A 70 -3.58 -23.26 -5.87
CA LYS A 70 -4.79 -22.46 -5.67
C LYS A 70 -4.94 -21.41 -6.77
N ARG A 71 -6.13 -20.83 -6.85
CA ARG A 71 -6.42 -19.71 -7.74
C ARG A 71 -6.83 -18.50 -6.91
N PRO A 72 -5.86 -17.68 -6.42
CA PRO A 72 -6.17 -16.54 -5.59
C PRO A 72 -7.00 -15.49 -6.33
N HIS A 73 -7.81 -14.76 -5.58
CA HIS A 73 -8.56 -13.61 -6.06
C HIS A 73 -7.94 -12.34 -5.49
N PHE A 74 -7.35 -11.54 -6.35
CA PHE A 74 -6.71 -10.30 -5.97
C PHE A 74 -7.70 -9.14 -6.00
N ILE A 75 -7.72 -8.34 -4.93
CA ILE A 75 -8.53 -7.14 -4.84
C ILE A 75 -7.59 -6.00 -4.49
N TRP A 76 -7.64 -4.88 -5.23
CA TRP A 76 -6.88 -3.69 -4.85
C TRP A 76 -7.81 -2.54 -4.52
N VAL A 77 -7.43 -1.76 -3.49
CA VAL A 77 -8.21 -0.60 -3.05
C VAL A 77 -7.81 0.62 -3.89
N ALA A 78 -8.79 1.24 -4.56
CA ALA A 78 -8.54 2.40 -5.40
C ALA A 78 -8.43 3.67 -4.53
N ASP A 79 -7.64 4.67 -4.96
CA ASP A 79 -6.88 4.71 -6.21
C ASP A 79 -5.38 4.46 -5.93
N GLY A 80 -4.93 4.66 -4.68
CA GLY A 80 -3.53 4.64 -4.26
C GLY A 80 -2.83 3.30 -4.46
N ALA A 81 -3.52 2.18 -4.20
CA ALA A 81 -2.90 0.85 -4.33
C ALA A 81 -2.66 0.39 -5.79
N TRP A 82 -3.10 1.15 -6.81
CA TRP A 82 -2.98 0.72 -8.20
C TRP A 82 -1.54 0.51 -8.68
N PRO A 83 -0.57 1.42 -8.48
CA PRO A 83 0.80 1.18 -8.91
C PRO A 83 1.42 -0.05 -8.26
N PHE A 84 1.20 -0.23 -6.96
CA PHE A 84 1.65 -1.40 -6.21
C PHE A 84 1.06 -2.70 -6.77
N PHE A 85 -0.26 -2.74 -6.96
CA PHE A 85 -0.93 -3.93 -7.49
C PHE A 85 -0.53 -4.21 -8.95
N ARG A 86 -0.43 -3.17 -9.80
CA ARG A 86 0.01 -3.31 -11.20
C ARG A 86 1.37 -4.01 -11.29
N ASP A 87 2.35 -3.51 -10.54
CA ASP A 87 3.71 -4.03 -10.57
C ASP A 87 3.80 -5.43 -9.93
N PHE A 88 3.04 -5.67 -8.86
CA PHE A 88 2.89 -7.02 -8.30
C PHE A 88 2.31 -7.99 -9.32
N LYS A 89 1.21 -7.64 -9.96
CA LYS A 89 0.52 -8.48 -10.93
C LYS A 89 1.43 -8.87 -12.09
N GLU A 90 2.22 -7.95 -12.59
CA GLU A 90 3.18 -8.21 -13.66
C GLU A 90 4.19 -9.27 -13.23
N LYS A 91 4.81 -9.11 -12.05
CA LYS A 91 5.79 -10.06 -11.51
C LYS A 91 5.18 -11.40 -11.14
N TYR A 92 3.98 -11.39 -10.55
CA TYR A 92 3.25 -12.61 -10.21
C TYR A 92 2.88 -13.41 -11.46
N ARG A 93 2.39 -12.74 -12.51
CA ARG A 93 2.07 -13.38 -13.80
C ARG A 93 3.29 -14.04 -14.45
N ALA A 94 4.46 -13.46 -14.33
CA ALA A 94 5.70 -14.03 -14.86
C ALA A 94 6.07 -15.36 -14.15
N ILE A 95 5.62 -15.58 -12.91
CA ILE A 95 5.89 -16.79 -12.11
C ILE A 95 4.75 -17.80 -12.24
N ALA A 96 3.51 -17.35 -12.01
CA ALA A 96 2.32 -18.19 -11.85
C ALA A 96 1.43 -18.25 -13.12
N GLY A 97 1.76 -17.49 -14.16
CA GLY A 97 0.88 -17.38 -15.34
C GLY A 97 -0.43 -16.65 -15.01
N ASN A 98 -1.53 -17.10 -15.63
CA ASN A 98 -2.86 -16.48 -15.48
C ASN A 98 -3.74 -17.21 -14.44
N GLY A 99 -3.15 -17.90 -13.49
CA GLY A 99 -3.84 -18.71 -12.47
C GLY A 99 -4.55 -17.90 -11.38
N PHE A 100 -4.98 -16.67 -11.63
CA PHE A 100 -5.66 -15.79 -10.66
C PHE A 100 -6.86 -15.06 -11.28
N SER A 101 -7.66 -14.42 -10.45
CA SER A 101 -8.68 -13.44 -10.85
C SER A 101 -8.48 -12.14 -10.08
N GLU A 102 -8.97 -11.02 -10.59
CA GLU A 102 -8.72 -9.71 -10.00
C GLU A 102 -9.96 -8.80 -10.01
N ARG A 103 -10.01 -7.87 -9.06
CA ARG A 103 -11.08 -6.88 -8.93
C ARG A 103 -10.59 -5.59 -8.28
N LEU A 104 -11.15 -4.47 -8.72
CA LEU A 104 -11.03 -3.17 -8.08
C LEU A 104 -12.06 -3.04 -6.95
N ALA A 105 -11.64 -2.50 -5.80
CA ALA A 105 -12.51 -2.05 -4.72
C ALA A 105 -12.37 -0.54 -4.53
N ARG A 106 -13.45 0.22 -4.68
CA ARG A 106 -13.47 1.66 -4.37
C ARG A 106 -14.08 1.90 -3.01
N VAL A 107 -13.28 2.48 -2.11
CA VAL A 107 -13.69 2.85 -0.76
C VAL A 107 -13.62 4.37 -0.64
N LYS A 108 -14.76 5.04 -0.42
CA LYS A 108 -14.77 6.46 -0.09
C LYS A 108 -15.05 6.65 1.39
N SER A 109 -14.15 7.34 2.08
CA SER A 109 -14.45 7.94 3.38
C SER A 109 -15.29 9.19 3.13
N TYR A 110 -16.48 9.26 3.68
CA TYR A 110 -17.25 10.51 3.72
C TYR A 110 -16.91 11.20 5.04
N ASP A 111 -16.20 12.32 4.97
CA ASP A 111 -16.19 13.32 6.04
C ASP A 111 -17.52 14.10 5.99
N GLY A 112 -18.60 13.39 6.25
CA GLY A 112 -19.93 13.97 6.32
C GLY A 112 -20.34 14.12 7.77
N THR A 113 -20.85 15.28 8.13
CA THR A 113 -21.43 15.70 9.43
C THR A 113 -22.58 14.84 9.96
N SER A 114 -22.70 13.58 9.56
CA SER A 114 -23.65 12.63 10.13
C SER A 114 -22.98 11.81 11.22
N SER A 115 -23.56 11.88 12.41
CA SER A 115 -23.13 11.31 13.68
C SER A 115 -23.01 9.78 13.76
N THR A 116 -23.05 9.05 12.65
CA THR A 116 -22.99 7.58 12.62
C THR A 116 -21.66 7.01 12.17
N GLY A 117 -20.71 7.81 11.64
CA GLY A 117 -19.38 7.32 11.27
C GLY A 117 -19.36 6.20 10.23
N GLU A 118 -20.48 5.94 9.56
CA GLU A 118 -20.60 4.89 8.54
C GLU A 118 -19.88 5.30 7.26
N ARG A 119 -18.80 4.59 6.94
CA ARG A 119 -18.14 4.69 5.64
C ARG A 119 -19.03 4.03 4.59
N LYS A 120 -19.42 4.77 3.55
CA LYS A 120 -20.13 4.19 2.42
C LYS A 120 -19.10 3.54 1.49
N PHE A 121 -19.21 2.23 1.34
CA PHE A 121 -18.51 1.50 0.28
C PHE A 121 -19.19 1.87 -1.04
N LEU A 122 -18.53 2.67 -1.88
CA LEU A 122 -19.02 2.99 -3.21
C LEU A 122 -18.45 1.96 -4.18
N ASP A 123 -19.34 1.30 -4.90
CA ASP A 123 -19.02 0.41 -6.03
C ASP A 123 -18.20 -0.84 -5.66
N VAL A 124 -18.45 -1.38 -4.47
CA VAL A 124 -17.81 -2.63 -4.01
C VAL A 124 -18.85 -3.75 -4.04
N ASN A 125 -18.90 -4.47 -5.13
CA ASN A 125 -19.68 -5.70 -5.23
C ASN A 125 -18.75 -6.91 -4.99
N PHE A 126 -18.76 -7.46 -3.78
CA PHE A 126 -18.01 -8.67 -3.44
C PHE A 126 -18.80 -9.97 -3.66
N SER A 127 -19.88 -9.97 -4.45
CA SER A 127 -20.68 -11.16 -4.68
C SER A 127 -19.91 -12.35 -5.28
N ASP A 128 -18.78 -12.10 -5.92
CA ASP A 128 -17.96 -13.11 -6.56
C ASP A 128 -16.80 -13.64 -5.69
N VAL A 129 -16.69 -13.23 -4.41
CA VAL A 129 -15.61 -13.70 -3.53
C VAL A 129 -15.97 -14.95 -2.74
N ALA A 130 -17.24 -15.37 -2.73
CA ALA A 130 -17.68 -16.54 -1.98
C ALA A 130 -16.85 -17.78 -2.31
N GLY A 131 -16.29 -18.39 -1.27
CA GLY A 131 -15.44 -19.58 -1.38
C GLY A 131 -14.05 -19.35 -2.00
N LYS A 132 -13.66 -18.11 -2.32
CA LYS A 132 -12.33 -17.81 -2.87
C LYS A 132 -11.32 -17.47 -1.77
N ASP A 133 -10.06 -17.77 -2.06
CA ASP A 133 -8.92 -17.27 -1.30
C ASP A 133 -8.60 -15.84 -1.80
N VAL A 134 -8.79 -14.83 -0.96
CA VAL A 134 -8.63 -13.42 -1.32
C VAL A 134 -7.32 -12.85 -0.80
N VAL A 135 -6.62 -12.08 -1.63
CA VAL A 135 -5.54 -11.19 -1.20
C VAL A 135 -5.93 -9.75 -1.51
N LEU A 136 -6.06 -8.94 -0.47
CA LEU A 136 -6.45 -7.53 -0.55
C LEU A 136 -5.18 -6.65 -0.54
N PHE A 137 -5.03 -5.80 -1.55
CA PHE A 137 -3.89 -4.90 -1.73
C PHE A 137 -4.26 -3.48 -1.30
N GLU A 138 -3.41 -2.88 -0.46
CA GLU A 138 -3.53 -1.51 0.04
C GLU A 138 -2.20 -0.78 -0.13
N ASP A 139 -2.22 0.51 -0.40
CA ASP A 139 -1.02 1.34 -0.48
C ASP A 139 -0.42 1.61 0.91
N ILE A 140 -1.22 2.01 1.87
CA ILE A 140 -0.78 2.33 3.23
C ILE A 140 -1.80 1.92 4.28
N ILE A 141 -1.34 1.22 5.30
CA ILE A 141 -2.07 1.07 6.57
C ILE A 141 -1.52 2.11 7.54
N ASP A 142 -2.30 3.17 7.76
CA ASP A 142 -2.01 4.19 8.76
C ASP A 142 -2.65 3.79 10.10
N THR A 143 -3.79 4.32 10.47
CA THR A 143 -4.53 3.92 11.69
C THR A 143 -5.27 2.59 11.54
N GLY A 144 -5.36 2.06 10.33
CA GLY A 144 -6.03 0.79 10.01
C GLY A 144 -7.55 0.83 10.03
N GLY A 145 -8.15 1.98 10.28
CA GLY A 145 -9.61 2.11 10.35
C GLY A 145 -10.31 1.73 9.04
N THR A 146 -9.83 2.23 7.91
CA THR A 146 -10.37 1.90 6.58
C THR A 146 -10.29 0.41 6.31
N MET A 147 -9.12 -0.18 6.53
CA MET A 147 -8.88 -1.60 6.29
C MET A 147 -9.75 -2.49 7.19
N LYS A 148 -9.96 -2.11 8.45
CA LYS A 148 -10.87 -2.81 9.36
C LYS A 148 -12.28 -2.91 8.77
N ASP A 149 -12.81 -1.80 8.26
CA ASP A 149 -14.16 -1.74 7.72
C ASP A 149 -14.28 -2.53 6.41
N VAL A 150 -13.28 -2.42 5.51
CA VAL A 150 -13.20 -3.21 4.27
C VAL A 150 -13.18 -4.71 4.57
N LEU A 151 -12.36 -5.14 5.52
CA LEU A 151 -12.27 -6.56 5.90
C LEU A 151 -13.57 -7.07 6.53
N ALA A 152 -14.21 -6.26 7.38
CA ALA A 152 -15.48 -6.61 7.99
C ALA A 152 -16.58 -6.80 6.92
N TYR A 153 -16.62 -5.91 5.93
CA TYR A 153 -17.58 -5.99 4.82
C TYR A 153 -17.27 -7.18 3.90
N LEU A 154 -16.00 -7.36 3.50
CA LEU A 154 -15.58 -8.46 2.64
C LEU A 154 -15.93 -9.84 3.24
N ARG A 155 -15.71 -10.01 4.54
CA ARG A 155 -15.98 -11.29 5.25
C ARG A 155 -17.46 -11.67 5.25
N GLN A 156 -18.39 -10.72 5.15
CA GLN A 156 -19.83 -10.99 5.07
C GLN A 156 -20.20 -11.71 3.77
N HIS A 157 -19.35 -11.66 2.74
CA HIS A 157 -19.57 -12.31 1.45
C HIS A 157 -18.97 -13.73 1.35
N GLY A 158 -18.51 -14.29 2.47
CA GLY A 158 -18.12 -15.70 2.58
C GLY A 158 -16.86 -16.11 1.80
N PRO A 159 -15.76 -15.33 1.78
CA PRO A 159 -14.50 -15.81 1.21
C PRO A 159 -13.97 -17.00 2.00
N ALA A 160 -13.23 -17.90 1.37
CA ALA A 160 -12.57 -19.03 2.04
C ALA A 160 -11.43 -18.55 2.95
N SER A 161 -10.68 -17.57 2.50
CA SER A 161 -9.66 -16.87 3.30
C SER A 161 -9.49 -15.43 2.83
N VAL A 162 -8.97 -14.57 3.72
CA VAL A 162 -8.59 -13.18 3.37
C VAL A 162 -7.23 -12.89 3.98
N LYS A 163 -6.27 -12.52 3.13
CA LYS A 163 -4.98 -11.97 3.52
C LYS A 163 -4.84 -10.53 3.03
N VAL A 164 -4.07 -9.72 3.75
CA VAL A 164 -3.81 -8.31 3.42
C VAL A 164 -2.36 -8.14 3.02
N ALA A 165 -2.13 -7.55 1.85
CA ALA A 165 -0.83 -7.09 1.38
C ALA A 165 -0.82 -5.55 1.39
N THR A 166 0.12 -4.94 2.10
CA THR A 166 0.29 -3.49 2.10
C THR A 166 1.69 -3.10 1.66
N LEU A 167 1.78 -2.02 0.88
CA LEU A 167 3.07 -1.44 0.53
C LEU A 167 3.71 -0.82 1.76
N LEU A 168 2.95 -0.02 2.51
CA LEU A 168 3.41 0.69 3.71
C LEU A 168 2.59 0.32 4.95
N ASP A 169 3.28 -0.02 6.03
CA ASP A 169 2.72 -0.17 7.37
C ASP A 169 3.29 0.94 8.27
N LYS A 170 2.46 1.93 8.61
CA LYS A 170 2.88 3.11 9.34
C LYS A 170 2.90 2.85 10.84
N ARG A 171 4.02 3.16 11.48
CA ARG A 171 4.16 3.05 12.94
C ARG A 171 3.55 4.27 13.62
N VAL A 172 2.26 4.20 13.94
CA VAL A 172 1.54 5.22 14.68
C VAL A 172 1.47 4.85 16.17
N GLU A 173 1.29 5.84 17.06
CA GLU A 173 1.20 5.61 18.51
C GLU A 173 0.04 4.68 18.89
N LYS A 174 -1.06 4.70 18.12
CA LYS A 174 -2.20 3.81 18.33
C LYS A 174 -1.99 2.52 17.54
N THR A 175 -2.06 1.40 18.23
CA THR A 175 -2.02 0.09 17.58
C THR A 175 -3.14 -0.03 16.54
N SER A 176 -2.78 -0.26 15.29
CA SER A 176 -3.75 -0.54 14.24
C SER A 176 -4.58 -1.78 14.60
N PRO A 177 -5.92 -1.75 14.40
CA PRO A 177 -6.78 -2.92 14.58
C PRO A 177 -6.57 -3.99 13.51
N VAL A 178 -5.77 -3.71 12.50
CA VAL A 178 -5.46 -4.62 11.38
C VAL A 178 -3.95 -4.75 11.24
N ARG A 179 -3.47 -5.98 11.17
CA ARG A 179 -2.10 -6.33 10.73
C ARG A 179 -2.16 -6.83 9.30
N ALA A 180 -1.22 -6.39 8.49
CA ALA A 180 -1.02 -6.97 7.16
C ALA A 180 -0.36 -8.35 7.29
N ASP A 181 -0.79 -9.30 6.45
CA ASP A 181 -0.11 -10.60 6.29
C ASP A 181 1.18 -10.45 5.51
N TYR A 182 1.21 -9.45 4.62
CA TYR A 182 2.37 -9.11 3.80
C TYR A 182 2.59 -7.59 3.85
N ALA A 183 3.42 -7.10 4.76
CA ALA A 183 3.87 -5.71 4.77
C ALA A 183 5.24 -5.61 4.08
N LEU A 184 5.37 -4.70 3.10
CA LEU A 184 6.63 -4.53 2.38
C LEU A 184 7.59 -3.64 3.14
N PHE A 185 7.08 -2.52 3.67
CA PHE A 185 7.87 -1.57 4.43
C PHE A 185 7.12 -1.12 5.68
N SER A 186 7.82 -1.07 6.81
CA SER A 186 7.34 -0.42 8.02
C SER A 186 7.99 0.97 8.11
N ILE A 187 7.19 2.03 8.12
CA ILE A 187 7.66 3.41 8.05
C ILE A 187 7.34 4.21 9.34
N PRO A 188 8.09 5.28 9.65
CA PRO A 188 7.75 6.20 10.73
C PRO A 188 6.43 6.93 10.43
N ASP A 189 5.88 7.62 11.45
CA ASP A 189 4.69 8.46 11.30
C ASP A 189 5.04 9.79 10.59
N GLU A 190 5.28 9.70 9.29
CA GLU A 190 5.56 10.82 8.40
C GLU A 190 4.45 10.94 7.35
N PHE A 191 4.27 12.15 6.81
CA PHE A 191 3.37 12.32 5.68
C PHE A 191 4.11 11.97 4.38
N VAL A 192 3.66 10.92 3.71
CA VAL A 192 4.33 10.36 2.52
C VAL A 192 3.47 10.48 1.28
N VAL A 193 4.12 10.71 0.13
CA VAL A 193 3.50 10.83 -1.19
C VAL A 193 4.35 10.12 -2.24
N GLY A 194 3.77 9.91 -3.41
CA GLY A 194 4.44 9.22 -4.53
C GLY A 194 4.07 7.76 -4.63
N TYR A 195 4.34 7.17 -5.77
CA TYR A 195 4.01 5.79 -6.11
C TYR A 195 2.53 5.42 -5.84
N GLY A 196 1.62 6.33 -6.21
CA GLY A 196 0.18 6.19 -6.00
C GLY A 196 -0.35 6.95 -4.78
N LEU A 197 0.47 7.18 -3.76
CA LEU A 197 0.12 7.98 -2.58
C LEU A 197 0.01 9.46 -2.96
N ASP A 198 -0.99 10.15 -2.42
CA ASP A 198 -1.25 11.55 -2.75
C ASP A 198 -1.34 12.48 -1.55
N PHE A 199 -1.30 13.76 -1.89
CA PHE A 199 -1.79 14.84 -1.09
C PHE A 199 -2.69 15.73 -1.97
N ASN A 200 -3.99 15.77 -1.66
CA ASN A 200 -4.99 16.51 -2.45
C ASN A 200 -4.93 16.18 -3.96
N ASP A 201 -4.91 14.90 -4.30
CA ASP A 201 -4.79 14.37 -5.67
C ASP A 201 -3.47 14.71 -6.41
N SER A 202 -2.49 15.29 -5.70
CA SER A 202 -1.16 15.61 -6.23
C SER A 202 -0.14 14.53 -5.86
N CYS A 203 0.96 14.45 -6.59
CA CYS A 203 2.13 13.60 -6.34
C CYS A 203 1.96 12.08 -6.59
N ARG A 204 0.80 11.58 -7.03
CA ARG A 204 0.61 10.13 -7.28
C ARG A 204 1.53 9.57 -8.36
N ASP A 205 1.97 10.41 -9.28
CA ASP A 205 2.75 10.08 -10.47
C ASP A 205 4.25 9.95 -10.21
N LEU A 206 4.72 10.35 -9.03
CA LEU A 206 6.13 10.22 -8.65
C LEU A 206 6.49 8.72 -8.51
N ASP A 207 7.67 8.35 -9.00
CA ASP A 207 8.11 6.94 -8.99
C ASP A 207 8.57 6.46 -7.61
N ASP A 208 9.20 7.36 -6.85
CA ASP A 208 9.69 7.11 -5.49
C ASP A 208 8.64 7.49 -4.45
N ILE A 209 8.84 7.05 -3.20
CA ILE A 209 8.07 7.55 -2.06
C ILE A 209 8.87 8.63 -1.35
N TYR A 210 8.27 9.82 -1.24
CA TYR A 210 8.84 11.00 -0.63
C TYR A 210 8.17 11.33 0.70
N VAL A 211 8.91 11.96 1.61
CA VAL A 211 8.32 12.65 2.75
C VAL A 211 7.94 14.05 2.32
N LEU A 212 6.67 14.40 2.46
CA LEU A 212 6.16 15.74 2.15
C LEU A 212 6.57 16.72 3.25
N SER A 213 7.25 17.81 2.89
CA SER A 213 7.66 18.83 3.84
C SER A 213 6.46 19.65 4.35
N GLN A 214 6.63 20.35 5.47
CA GLN A 214 5.59 21.29 5.93
C GLN A 214 5.31 22.41 4.92
N GLN A 215 6.32 22.81 4.15
CA GLN A 215 6.17 23.80 3.07
C GLN A 215 5.33 23.19 1.94
N GLY A 216 5.64 21.96 1.51
CA GLY A 216 4.88 21.24 0.50
C GLY A 216 3.41 21.05 0.91
N GLN A 217 3.17 20.66 2.16
CA GLN A 217 1.79 20.56 2.68
C GLN A 217 1.01 21.87 2.58
N ARG A 218 1.66 23.02 2.83
CA ARG A 218 1.01 24.35 2.70
C ARG A 218 0.77 24.75 1.26
N ARG A 219 1.70 24.42 0.36
CA ARG A 219 1.63 24.83 -1.05
C ARG A 219 0.62 23.99 -1.85
N LEU A 220 0.53 22.69 -1.54
CA LEU A 220 -0.34 21.75 -2.23
C LEU A 220 -1.73 21.61 -1.56
N ALA A 221 -1.94 22.30 -0.43
CA ALA A 221 -3.24 22.39 0.23
C ALA A 221 -4.18 23.33 -0.54
#